data_038e2c2f71522aca67085c5d6e996bf1
#
_entry.id   038e2c2f71522aca67085c5d6e996bf1
#
_cell.length_a   1.000
_cell.length_b   1.000
_cell.length_c   1.000
_cell.angle_alpha   90.00
_cell.angle_beta   90.00
_cell.angle_gamma   90.00
#
_symmetry.space_group_name_H-M   'P 1'
#
loop_
_entity.id
_entity.type
_entity.pdbx_description
1 polymer ?
#
loop_
_entity_poly.entity_id
_entity_poly.type
_entity_poly.pdbx_seq_one_letter_code
_entity_poly.pdbx_strand_id
1 'polypeptide(L)'
;MIRKQSPKPLQQRDDSGPLKRDALRRLYAAMLKCRMVEGHIARVVHRRHLPKDYVPAIGREATEVGATLDLGADDVIAPARRSLVAHIVRGVSLAEIFQGLLQARQPTEANKGGLKILPAPRTLAAQLAMASGMAFANRMLGKEAAVIALAGYAGDKSLQPVLEYASANRLPVVFVLETQARVGTRLDEGLMRMGSAAQMPGLVVDGNDAIAVYRVAHEAIKRARQGYGPALIECRRERGHSRRAANGRSNSAADPLTFMEQFLEAQGLWAGEWKKELVEQYGKEIAEALGKVIKKR
;
A
#
# COMPACT_ATOMS: atom_id res chain seq x y z
N MET A 1 16.44 -23.83 27.85
CA MET A 1 15.28 -24.54 27.23
C MET A 1 14.18 -23.52 26.91
N ILE A 2 14.09 -23.05 25.68
CA ILE A 2 13.05 -22.13 25.25
C ILE A 2 11.89 -22.99 24.73
N ARG A 3 10.75 -22.95 25.44
CA ARG A 3 9.52 -23.64 25.04
C ARG A 3 9.09 -23.12 23.64
N LYS A 4 9.11 -24.00 22.66
CA LYS A 4 8.47 -23.80 21.34
C LYS A 4 6.95 -23.71 21.56
N GLN A 5 6.42 -22.51 21.66
CA GLN A 5 4.98 -22.30 21.49
C GLN A 5 4.67 -22.30 20.00
N SER A 6 3.85 -23.23 19.56
CA SER A 6 3.30 -23.27 18.21
C SER A 6 2.52 -21.97 17.95
N PRO A 7 2.67 -21.33 16.76
CA PRO A 7 1.90 -20.15 16.44
C PRO A 7 0.40 -20.50 16.43
N LYS A 8 -0.37 -19.81 17.28
CA LYS A 8 -1.84 -19.90 17.22
C LYS A 8 -2.30 -19.35 15.87
N PRO A 9 -3.20 -20.08 15.18
CA PRO A 9 -3.77 -19.56 13.94
C PRO A 9 -4.41 -18.19 14.19
N LEU A 10 -4.35 -17.30 13.17
CA LEU A 10 -5.10 -16.07 13.12
C LEU A 10 -6.60 -16.43 13.09
N GLN A 11 -7.15 -16.75 14.26
CA GLN A 11 -8.59 -16.80 14.40
C GLN A 11 -9.09 -15.38 14.17
N GLN A 12 -10.05 -15.24 13.27
CA GLN A 12 -10.92 -14.07 13.16
C GLN A 12 -11.62 -13.87 14.52
N ARG A 13 -10.89 -13.30 15.47
CA ARG A 13 -11.53 -12.70 16.64
C ARG A 13 -12.13 -11.41 16.15
N ASP A 14 -13.42 -11.38 16.25
CA ASP A 14 -14.32 -10.28 15.91
C ASP A 14 -14.10 -9.08 16.86
N ASP A 15 -12.89 -8.50 16.85
CA ASP A 15 -12.63 -7.14 17.31
C ASP A 15 -13.03 -6.12 16.23
N SER A 16 -13.71 -6.60 15.19
CA SER A 16 -14.28 -5.83 14.10
C SER A 16 -15.60 -5.16 14.51
N GLY A 17 -15.56 -4.36 15.55
CA GLY A 17 -16.53 -3.30 15.66
C GLY A 17 -16.53 -2.47 14.35
N PRO A 18 -17.64 -1.80 14.00
CA PRO A 18 -17.69 -0.97 12.80
C PRO A 18 -16.54 0.03 12.83
N LEU A 19 -15.77 0.13 11.72
CA LEU A 19 -14.73 1.15 11.61
C LEU A 19 -15.33 2.51 11.95
N LYS A 20 -14.62 3.28 12.77
CA LYS A 20 -15.08 4.63 13.14
C LYS A 20 -15.31 5.45 11.87
N ARG A 21 -16.37 6.22 11.86
CA ARG A 21 -16.77 7.09 10.73
C ARG A 21 -15.60 7.92 10.18
N ASP A 22 -14.78 8.43 11.10
CA ASP A 22 -13.60 9.22 10.74
C ASP A 22 -12.55 8.40 9.97
N ALA A 23 -12.27 7.17 10.36
CA ALA A 23 -11.34 6.30 9.65
C ALA A 23 -11.81 5.99 8.21
N LEU A 24 -13.12 5.75 8.02
CA LEU A 24 -13.71 5.53 6.70
C LEU A 24 -13.57 6.77 5.80
N ARG A 25 -13.83 7.96 6.36
CA ARG A 25 -13.65 9.22 5.61
C ARG A 25 -12.19 9.48 5.26
N ARG A 26 -11.26 9.27 6.19
CA ARG A 26 -9.83 9.41 5.93
C ARG A 26 -9.35 8.43 4.86
N LEU A 27 -9.83 7.19 4.89
CA LEU A 27 -9.50 6.17 3.90
C LEU A 27 -9.90 6.62 2.50
N TYR A 28 -11.17 7.04 2.32
CA TYR A 28 -11.65 7.56 1.05
C TYR A 28 -10.89 8.81 0.58
N ALA A 29 -10.70 9.77 1.47
CA ALA A 29 -10.01 11.03 1.15
C ALA A 29 -8.57 10.79 0.67
N ALA A 30 -7.83 9.87 1.33
CA ALA A 30 -6.48 9.49 0.93
C ALA A 30 -6.47 8.77 -0.44
N MET A 31 -7.40 7.84 -0.67
CA MET A 31 -7.55 7.17 -1.96
C MET A 31 -7.85 8.15 -3.09
N LEU A 32 -8.78 9.08 -2.86
CA LEU A 32 -9.15 10.13 -3.82
C LEU A 32 -7.95 11.04 -4.13
N LYS A 33 -7.21 11.45 -3.11
CA LYS A 33 -5.99 12.27 -3.28
C LYS A 33 -4.96 11.55 -4.16
N CYS A 34 -4.68 10.28 -3.88
CA CYS A 34 -3.77 9.46 -4.69
C CYS A 34 -4.22 9.38 -6.15
N ARG A 35 -5.50 9.08 -6.40
CA ARG A 35 -6.09 9.03 -7.75
C ARG A 35 -5.94 10.36 -8.49
N MET A 36 -6.21 11.47 -7.82
CA MET A 36 -6.12 12.80 -8.42
C MET A 36 -4.69 13.18 -8.76
N VAL A 37 -3.73 12.90 -7.89
CA VAL A 37 -2.29 13.14 -8.14
C VAL A 37 -1.82 12.35 -9.36
N GLU A 38 -2.10 11.04 -9.39
CA GLU A 38 -1.73 10.17 -10.52
C GLU A 38 -2.39 10.61 -11.84
N GLY A 39 -3.67 10.97 -11.80
CA GLY A 39 -4.40 11.48 -12.95
C GLY A 39 -3.85 12.80 -13.49
N HIS A 40 -3.33 13.68 -12.62
CA HIS A 40 -2.67 14.93 -13.04
C HIS A 40 -1.30 14.66 -13.65
N ILE A 41 -0.50 13.78 -13.05
CA ILE A 41 0.79 13.36 -13.60
C ILE A 41 0.62 12.80 -15.01
N ALA A 42 -0.36 11.91 -15.21
CA ALA A 42 -0.63 11.32 -16.53
C ALA A 42 -1.00 12.33 -17.61
N ARG A 43 -1.62 13.46 -17.24
CA ARG A 43 -2.06 14.51 -18.16
C ARG A 43 -1.00 15.57 -18.43
N VAL A 44 -0.26 15.99 -17.41
CA VAL A 44 0.63 17.17 -17.46
C VAL A 44 2.08 16.79 -17.71
N VAL A 45 2.50 15.64 -17.21
CA VAL A 45 3.88 15.19 -17.38
C VAL A 45 3.99 14.36 -18.65
N HIS A 46 4.70 14.90 -19.65
CA HIS A 46 4.93 14.15 -20.87
C HIS A 46 5.62 12.82 -20.58
N ARG A 47 5.16 11.70 -21.16
CA ARG A 47 5.68 10.34 -20.91
C ARG A 47 7.21 10.22 -20.95
N ARG A 48 7.88 11.00 -21.82
CA ARG A 48 9.34 11.03 -21.94
C ARG A 48 10.08 11.61 -20.71
N HIS A 49 9.38 12.35 -19.85
CA HIS A 49 9.94 12.92 -18.64
C HIS A 49 9.66 12.06 -17.40
N LEU A 50 8.84 11.05 -17.53
CA LEU A 50 8.61 10.07 -16.48
C LEU A 50 9.69 8.98 -16.52
N PRO A 51 10.08 8.43 -15.38
CA PRO A 51 10.94 7.26 -15.34
C PRO A 51 10.33 6.14 -16.19
N LYS A 52 11.17 5.44 -16.99
CA LYS A 52 10.69 4.39 -17.93
C LYS A 52 9.86 3.29 -17.28
N ASP A 53 10.07 3.07 -16.00
CA ASP A 53 9.43 2.04 -15.19
C ASP A 53 8.40 2.63 -14.20
N TYR A 54 7.97 3.89 -14.39
CA TYR A 54 6.87 4.47 -13.63
C TYR A 54 5.57 3.75 -13.95
N VAL A 55 4.92 3.25 -12.90
CA VAL A 55 3.62 2.58 -12.98
C VAL A 55 2.65 3.33 -12.07
N PRO A 56 1.63 3.97 -12.63
CA PRO A 56 0.61 4.65 -11.84
C PRO A 56 -0.05 3.68 -10.85
N ALA A 57 -0.37 4.18 -9.65
CA ALA A 57 -1.09 3.41 -8.63
C ALA A 57 -2.62 3.36 -8.89
N ILE A 58 -3.09 3.87 -10.05
CA ILE A 58 -4.50 3.89 -10.40
C ILE A 58 -5.09 2.47 -10.37
N GLY A 59 -6.14 2.31 -9.57
CA GLY A 59 -6.80 1.03 -9.30
C GLY A 59 -6.11 0.19 -8.21
N ARG A 60 -5.06 0.69 -7.56
CA ARG A 60 -4.34 0.02 -6.46
C ARG A 60 -4.48 0.79 -5.15
N GLU A 61 -5.25 1.85 -5.16
CA GLU A 61 -5.39 2.74 -4.01
C GLU A 61 -5.93 2.01 -2.79
N ALA A 62 -6.87 1.07 -2.97
CA ALA A 62 -7.43 0.30 -1.87
C ALA A 62 -6.37 -0.53 -1.14
N THR A 63 -5.52 -1.24 -1.88
CA THR A 63 -4.43 -2.04 -1.31
C THR A 63 -3.41 -1.16 -0.61
N GLU A 64 -2.88 -0.14 -1.29
CA GLU A 64 -1.75 0.62 -0.77
C GLU A 64 -2.16 1.59 0.35
N VAL A 65 -3.28 2.30 0.19
CA VAL A 65 -3.79 3.20 1.24
C VAL A 65 -4.35 2.40 2.42
N GLY A 66 -5.12 1.34 2.14
CA GLY A 66 -5.67 0.48 3.19
C GLY A 66 -4.60 -0.10 4.10
N ALA A 67 -3.48 -0.53 3.54
CA ALA A 67 -2.38 -1.11 4.32
C ALA A 67 -1.53 -0.07 5.07
N THR A 68 -1.60 1.23 4.73
CA THR A 68 -0.63 2.22 5.24
C THR A 68 -1.23 3.41 5.97
N LEU A 69 -2.55 3.59 5.96
CA LEU A 69 -3.21 4.80 6.44
C LEU A 69 -2.93 5.11 7.93
N ASP A 70 -2.95 4.08 8.80
CA ASP A 70 -2.83 4.25 10.25
C ASP A 70 -1.48 3.75 10.81
N LEU A 71 -0.43 3.90 10.03
CA LEU A 71 0.91 3.60 10.50
C LEU A 71 1.39 4.61 11.53
N GLY A 72 1.99 4.12 12.60
CA GLY A 72 2.65 4.96 13.61
C GLY A 72 3.86 5.72 13.04
N ALA A 73 4.31 6.72 13.78
CA ALA A 73 5.47 7.54 13.39
C ALA A 73 6.76 6.71 13.25
N ASP A 74 6.88 5.62 14.02
CA ASP A 74 8.05 4.75 14.00
C ASP A 74 8.00 3.62 12.98
N ASP A 75 6.83 3.35 12.41
CA ASP A 75 6.69 2.32 11.39
C ASP A 75 7.35 2.73 10.08
N VAL A 76 7.85 1.74 9.37
CA VAL A 76 8.59 1.92 8.13
C VAL A 76 7.80 1.36 6.95
N ILE A 77 7.72 2.11 5.85
CA ILE A 77 7.14 1.63 4.60
C ILE A 77 8.25 1.25 3.63
N ALA A 78 8.22 0.01 3.13
CA ALA A 78 8.92 -0.41 1.93
C ALA A 78 7.91 -0.32 0.76
N PRO A 79 7.88 0.77 -0.01
CA PRO A 79 6.80 1.06 -0.95
C PRO A 79 6.84 0.12 -2.14
N ALA A 80 5.69 -0.10 -2.76
CA ALA A 80 5.64 -0.72 -4.08
C ALA A 80 6.47 0.11 -5.06
N ARG A 81 7.14 -0.58 -5.98
CA ARG A 81 8.08 0.06 -6.91
C ARG A 81 7.43 1.26 -7.60
N ARG A 82 8.02 2.44 -7.38
CA ARG A 82 7.61 3.73 -7.94
C ARG A 82 6.18 4.17 -7.63
N SER A 83 5.54 3.58 -6.64
CA SER A 83 4.28 4.09 -6.14
C SER A 83 4.50 5.40 -5.37
N LEU A 84 3.62 6.35 -5.60
CA LEU A 84 3.60 7.62 -4.87
C LEU A 84 2.75 7.55 -3.59
N VAL A 85 1.94 6.51 -3.44
CA VAL A 85 0.95 6.38 -2.36
C VAL A 85 1.62 6.48 -0.98
N ALA A 86 2.72 5.75 -0.76
CA ALA A 86 3.45 5.80 0.50
C ALA A 86 3.90 7.22 0.87
N HIS A 87 4.36 8.01 -0.09
CA HIS A 87 4.79 9.39 0.11
C HIS A 87 3.59 10.30 0.41
N ILE A 88 2.48 10.14 -0.31
CA ILE A 88 1.25 10.93 -0.12
C ILE A 88 0.65 10.65 1.26
N VAL A 89 0.53 9.39 1.63
CA VAL A 89 -0.05 8.97 2.93
C VAL A 89 0.84 9.43 4.10
N ARG A 90 2.16 9.44 3.91
CA ARG A 90 3.11 9.96 4.92
C ARG A 90 3.22 11.49 4.94
N GLY A 91 2.47 12.20 4.11
CA GLY A 91 2.44 13.67 4.13
C GLY A 91 3.65 14.34 3.49
N VAL A 92 4.39 13.64 2.63
CA VAL A 92 5.42 14.28 1.80
C VAL A 92 4.75 15.33 0.91
N SER A 93 5.34 16.51 0.82
CA SER A 93 4.75 17.57 0.02
C SER A 93 4.64 17.19 -1.46
N LEU A 94 3.52 17.53 -2.10
CA LEU A 94 3.32 17.21 -3.52
C LEU A 94 4.40 17.85 -4.40
N ALA A 95 4.94 19.01 -4.02
CA ALA A 95 6.03 19.66 -4.75
C ALA A 95 7.30 18.79 -4.76
N GLU A 96 7.65 18.18 -3.64
CA GLU A 96 8.79 17.26 -3.54
C GLU A 96 8.55 15.97 -4.32
N ILE A 97 7.34 15.42 -4.24
CA ILE A 97 6.94 14.23 -5.01
C ILE A 97 7.10 14.53 -6.51
N PHE A 98 6.59 15.65 -7.00
CA PHE A 98 6.69 16.01 -8.41
C PHE A 98 8.13 16.33 -8.82
N GLN A 99 8.90 17.01 -7.97
CA GLN A 99 10.31 17.27 -8.24
C GLN A 99 11.12 15.97 -8.33
N GLY A 100 10.94 15.06 -7.38
CA GLY A 100 11.57 13.75 -7.38
C GLY A 100 11.22 12.94 -8.64
N LEU A 101 9.95 12.93 -9.02
CA LEU A 101 9.47 12.24 -10.22
C LEU A 101 10.09 12.79 -11.51
N LEU A 102 10.15 14.13 -11.66
CA LEU A 102 10.72 14.78 -12.85
C LEU A 102 12.24 14.66 -12.93
N GLN A 103 12.92 14.49 -11.79
CA GLN A 103 14.37 14.28 -11.72
C GLN A 103 14.75 12.80 -11.74
N ALA A 104 13.78 11.89 -11.90
CA ALA A 104 13.95 10.44 -11.78
C ALA A 104 14.63 10.01 -10.45
N ARG A 105 14.42 10.79 -9.40
CA ARG A 105 14.90 10.54 -8.03
C ARG A 105 13.72 10.22 -7.12
N GLN A 106 13.96 9.45 -6.07
CA GLN A 106 12.99 9.37 -4.99
C GLN A 106 13.01 10.67 -4.18
N PRO A 107 11.86 11.11 -3.62
CA PRO A 107 11.81 12.27 -2.75
C PRO A 107 12.81 12.11 -1.60
N THR A 108 13.80 12.99 -1.53
CA THR A 108 14.90 12.87 -0.56
C THR A 108 14.47 13.26 0.85
N GLU A 109 13.42 14.06 0.96
CA GLU A 109 12.92 14.54 2.25
C GLU A 109 12.00 13.57 2.98
N ALA A 110 11.60 12.46 2.31
CA ALA A 110 10.88 11.38 2.97
C ALA A 110 11.58 10.88 4.26
N ASN A 111 12.89 11.11 4.40
CA ASN A 111 13.66 10.73 5.59
C ASN A 111 14.02 11.93 6.51
N LYS A 112 13.89 13.18 6.07
CA LYS A 112 14.25 14.36 6.89
C LYS A 112 13.24 14.64 8.01
N GLY A 113 11.97 14.25 7.82
CA GLY A 113 10.91 14.42 8.81
C GLY A 113 10.61 13.16 9.64
N GLY A 114 11.47 12.13 9.63
CA GLY A 114 11.18 10.86 10.31
C GLY A 114 10.14 9.99 9.60
N LEU A 115 9.85 10.25 8.32
CA LEU A 115 8.78 9.59 7.55
C LEU A 115 9.05 8.12 7.20
N LYS A 116 10.27 7.64 7.44
CA LYS A 116 10.66 6.20 7.37
C LYS A 116 10.10 5.44 6.16
N ILE A 117 10.42 5.94 4.96
CA ILE A 117 10.13 5.27 3.68
C ILE A 117 11.43 4.71 3.14
N LEU A 118 11.47 3.39 2.89
CA LEU A 118 12.63 2.74 2.29
C LEU A 118 12.72 3.02 0.79
N PRO A 119 13.92 3.00 0.22
CA PRO A 119 14.09 3.00 -1.24
C PRO A 119 13.39 1.78 -1.86
N ALA A 120 12.88 1.92 -3.08
CA ALA A 120 12.29 0.82 -3.83
C ALA A 120 13.34 0.23 -4.80
N PRO A 121 13.95 -0.93 -4.50
CA PRO A 121 14.90 -1.58 -5.38
C PRO A 121 14.21 -2.17 -6.62
N ARG A 122 15.04 -2.63 -7.60
CA ARG A 122 14.54 -3.07 -8.91
C ARG A 122 13.84 -4.42 -8.86
N THR A 123 14.18 -5.28 -7.93
CA THR A 123 13.61 -6.63 -7.81
C THR A 123 12.77 -6.78 -6.55
N LEU A 124 11.74 -7.61 -6.63
CA LEU A 124 10.87 -7.90 -5.51
C LEU A 124 11.65 -8.55 -4.36
N ALA A 125 12.51 -9.53 -4.65
CA ALA A 125 13.31 -10.19 -3.63
C ALA A 125 14.20 -9.20 -2.86
N ALA A 126 14.88 -8.26 -3.56
CA ALA A 126 15.68 -7.24 -2.90
C ALA A 126 14.85 -6.29 -2.05
N GLN A 127 13.63 -5.95 -2.49
CA GLN A 127 12.72 -5.11 -1.72
C GLN A 127 12.29 -5.77 -0.42
N LEU A 128 11.87 -7.03 -0.48
CA LEU A 128 11.44 -7.77 0.70
C LEU A 128 12.62 -8.09 1.63
N ALA A 129 13.80 -8.37 1.09
CA ALA A 129 15.02 -8.57 1.87
C ALA A 129 15.41 -7.29 2.63
N MET A 130 15.34 -6.12 1.97
CA MET A 130 15.62 -4.83 2.62
C MET A 130 14.58 -4.51 3.71
N ALA A 131 13.30 -4.79 3.47
CA ALA A 131 12.25 -4.65 4.48
C ALA A 131 12.50 -5.57 5.68
N SER A 132 12.91 -6.82 5.44
CA SER A 132 13.27 -7.77 6.48
C SER A 132 14.51 -7.33 7.26
N GLY A 133 15.52 -6.78 6.60
CA GLY A 133 16.70 -6.21 7.26
C GLY A 133 16.37 -5.03 8.17
N MET A 134 15.47 -4.13 7.72
CA MET A 134 14.99 -3.03 8.57
C MET A 134 14.17 -3.54 9.76
N ALA A 135 13.31 -4.53 9.56
CA ALA A 135 12.55 -5.15 10.65
C ALA A 135 13.48 -5.86 11.65
N PHE A 136 14.54 -6.50 11.17
CA PHE A 136 15.58 -7.08 12.01
C PHE A 136 16.26 -6.00 12.88
N ALA A 137 16.64 -4.87 12.27
CA ALA A 137 17.24 -3.76 13.00
C ALA A 137 16.28 -3.20 14.06
N ASN A 138 15.00 -2.99 13.73
CA ASN A 138 13.99 -2.55 14.69
C ASN A 138 13.88 -3.51 15.89
N ARG A 139 13.86 -4.82 15.62
CA ARG A 139 13.81 -5.84 16.67
C ARG A 139 15.07 -5.84 17.54
N MET A 140 16.25 -5.74 16.95
CA MET A 140 17.51 -5.70 17.69
C MET A 140 17.63 -4.46 18.57
N LEU A 141 17.03 -3.36 18.16
CA LEU A 141 16.99 -2.09 18.89
C LEU A 141 15.82 -2.03 19.90
N GLY A 142 15.02 -3.10 20.04
CA GLY A 142 13.87 -3.13 20.93
C GLY A 142 12.77 -2.13 20.57
N LYS A 143 12.66 -1.72 19.30
CA LYS A 143 11.64 -0.76 18.85
C LYS A 143 10.31 -1.46 18.62
N GLU A 144 9.24 -0.91 19.16
CA GLU A 144 7.85 -1.33 18.88
C GLU A 144 7.36 -0.77 17.54
N ALA A 145 8.09 -1.07 16.48
CA ALA A 145 7.83 -0.54 15.14
C ALA A 145 7.76 -1.68 14.12
N ALA A 146 6.76 -1.64 13.25
CA ALA A 146 6.61 -2.61 12.18
C ALA A 146 7.14 -2.06 10.84
N VAL A 147 7.52 -2.97 9.95
CA VAL A 147 7.84 -2.65 8.56
C VAL A 147 6.73 -3.20 7.67
N ILE A 148 6.17 -2.35 6.82
CA ILE A 148 5.14 -2.75 5.85
C ILE A 148 5.77 -2.77 4.47
N ALA A 149 5.84 -3.95 3.85
CA ALA A 149 6.39 -4.14 2.51
C ALA A 149 5.26 -4.32 1.50
N LEU A 150 5.09 -3.32 0.62
CA LEU A 150 4.07 -3.30 -0.44
C LEU A 150 4.69 -3.68 -1.77
N ALA A 151 4.13 -4.66 -2.47
CA ALA A 151 4.61 -5.02 -3.81
C ALA A 151 3.56 -5.72 -4.66
N GLY A 152 3.76 -5.71 -5.99
CA GLY A 152 3.06 -6.62 -6.90
C GLY A 152 3.76 -7.97 -6.95
N TYR A 153 3.00 -9.05 -6.97
CA TYR A 153 3.49 -10.41 -7.10
C TYR A 153 3.06 -11.04 -8.43
N ALA A 154 4.00 -11.60 -9.14
CA ALA A 154 3.80 -12.21 -10.47
C ALA A 154 4.38 -13.64 -10.56
N GLY A 155 4.34 -14.41 -9.47
CA GLY A 155 4.83 -15.80 -9.48
C GLY A 155 6.32 -15.97 -9.18
N ASP A 156 6.97 -14.97 -8.59
CA ASP A 156 8.42 -15.03 -8.26
C ASP A 156 8.67 -15.97 -7.07
N LYS A 157 9.28 -17.12 -7.37
CA LYS A 157 9.63 -18.12 -6.35
C LYS A 157 10.86 -17.75 -5.52
N SER A 158 11.62 -16.72 -5.92
CA SER A 158 12.83 -16.27 -5.20
C SER A 158 12.50 -15.62 -3.85
N LEU A 159 11.21 -15.43 -3.52
CA LEU A 159 10.77 -14.88 -2.24
C LEU A 159 10.86 -15.86 -1.07
N GLN A 160 10.81 -17.16 -1.34
CA GLN A 160 10.76 -18.19 -0.31
C GLN A 160 11.83 -18.02 0.78
N PRO A 161 13.14 -17.84 0.46
CA PRO A 161 14.17 -17.66 1.50
C PRO A 161 13.96 -16.43 2.37
N VAL A 162 13.41 -15.34 1.80
CA VAL A 162 13.14 -14.11 2.56
C VAL A 162 11.99 -14.30 3.54
N LEU A 163 10.93 -15.01 3.13
CA LEU A 163 9.79 -15.32 4.00
C LEU A 163 10.22 -16.25 5.14
N GLU A 164 11.02 -17.28 4.85
CA GLU A 164 11.58 -18.20 5.84
C GLU A 164 12.47 -17.47 6.85
N TYR A 165 13.37 -16.61 6.37
CA TYR A 165 14.22 -15.80 7.24
C TYR A 165 13.40 -14.89 8.16
N ALA A 166 12.40 -14.18 7.61
CA ALA A 166 11.55 -13.30 8.40
C ALA A 166 10.78 -14.08 9.48
N SER A 167 10.24 -15.25 9.12
CA SER A 167 9.49 -16.11 10.04
C SER A 167 10.38 -16.70 11.12
N ALA A 168 11.51 -17.31 10.76
CA ALA A 168 12.47 -17.90 11.71
C ALA A 168 12.95 -16.90 12.74
N ASN A 169 13.14 -15.66 12.34
CA ASN A 169 13.56 -14.57 13.22
C ASN A 169 12.38 -13.78 13.84
N ARG A 170 11.13 -14.16 13.65
CA ARG A 170 9.94 -13.45 14.16
C ARG A 170 10.01 -11.94 13.92
N LEU A 171 10.37 -11.54 12.70
CA LEU A 171 10.58 -10.14 12.38
C LEU A 171 9.26 -9.34 12.40
N PRO A 172 9.25 -8.09 12.90
CA PRO A 172 8.08 -7.23 12.85
C PRO A 172 7.85 -6.66 11.44
N VAL A 173 7.55 -7.53 10.46
CA VAL A 173 7.29 -7.16 9.07
C VAL A 173 5.96 -7.74 8.59
N VAL A 174 5.21 -6.93 7.85
CA VAL A 174 3.98 -7.35 7.16
C VAL A 174 4.20 -7.23 5.66
N PHE A 175 4.15 -8.35 4.97
CA PHE A 175 4.24 -8.41 3.51
C PHE A 175 2.84 -8.28 2.91
N VAL A 176 2.57 -7.19 2.20
CA VAL A 176 1.31 -6.93 1.51
C VAL A 176 1.57 -7.06 0.02
N LEU A 177 1.23 -8.20 -0.54
CA LEU A 177 1.54 -8.56 -1.91
C LEU A 177 0.28 -8.60 -2.77
N GLU A 178 0.26 -7.78 -3.82
CA GLU A 178 -0.85 -7.70 -4.74
C GLU A 178 -0.69 -8.74 -5.85
N THR A 179 -1.70 -9.60 -5.99
CA THR A 179 -1.83 -10.55 -7.09
C THR A 179 -2.93 -10.11 -8.04
N GLN A 180 -2.70 -10.30 -9.35
CA GLN A 180 -3.69 -9.97 -10.36
C GLN A 180 -4.24 -11.25 -10.98
N ALA A 181 -5.54 -11.47 -10.80
CA ALA A 181 -6.26 -12.52 -11.51
C ALA A 181 -6.77 -12.00 -12.86
N ARG A 182 -6.73 -12.87 -13.88
CA ARG A 182 -7.55 -12.66 -15.07
C ARG A 182 -8.93 -13.20 -14.78
N VAL A 183 -9.97 -12.48 -15.17
CA VAL A 183 -11.36 -12.97 -15.09
C VAL A 183 -11.43 -14.36 -15.70
N GLY A 184 -11.98 -15.34 -14.96
CA GLY A 184 -12.13 -16.71 -15.40
C GLY A 184 -10.88 -17.61 -15.29
N THR A 185 -9.76 -17.12 -14.75
CA THR A 185 -8.59 -17.98 -14.48
C THR A 185 -8.55 -18.40 -13.02
N ARG A 186 -8.16 -19.67 -12.77
CA ARG A 186 -7.91 -20.16 -11.42
C ARG A 186 -6.73 -19.39 -10.83
N LEU A 187 -6.92 -18.78 -9.65
CA LEU A 187 -5.85 -18.06 -8.94
C LEU A 187 -4.75 -19.07 -8.56
N ASP A 188 -3.50 -18.65 -8.81
CA ASP A 188 -2.35 -19.41 -8.34
C ASP A 188 -2.24 -19.26 -6.81
N GLU A 189 -2.40 -20.34 -6.09
CA GLU A 189 -2.22 -20.39 -4.63
C GLU A 189 -0.73 -20.39 -4.22
N GLY A 190 0.18 -20.17 -5.16
CA GLY A 190 1.62 -20.27 -4.95
C GLY A 190 2.13 -19.36 -3.84
N LEU A 191 1.59 -18.15 -3.73
CA LEU A 191 1.99 -17.19 -2.69
C LEU A 191 1.59 -17.69 -1.28
N MET A 192 0.37 -18.17 -1.11
CA MET A 192 -0.09 -18.70 0.18
C MET A 192 0.65 -19.99 0.55
N ARG A 193 0.99 -20.83 -0.44
CA ARG A 193 1.82 -22.03 -0.19
C ARG A 193 3.22 -21.67 0.27
N MET A 194 3.84 -20.62 -0.29
CA MET A 194 5.14 -20.12 0.18
C MET A 194 5.05 -19.61 1.61
N GLY A 195 4.01 -18.84 1.96
CA GLY A 195 3.77 -18.40 3.32
C GLY A 195 3.63 -19.58 4.29
N SER A 196 2.82 -20.59 3.91
CA SER A 196 2.65 -21.80 4.73
C SER A 196 3.95 -22.59 4.89
N ALA A 197 4.74 -22.75 3.82
CA ALA A 197 6.05 -23.39 3.89
C ALA A 197 7.03 -22.66 4.81
N ALA A 198 6.96 -21.33 4.83
CA ALA A 198 7.71 -20.47 5.77
C ALA A 198 7.11 -20.44 7.19
N GLN A 199 6.05 -21.18 7.48
CA GLN A 199 5.31 -21.13 8.75
C GLN A 199 4.85 -19.70 9.12
N MET A 200 4.53 -18.90 8.13
CA MET A 200 4.08 -17.53 8.27
C MET A 200 2.55 -17.46 8.17
N PRO A 201 1.86 -16.77 9.08
CA PRO A 201 0.44 -16.52 8.93
C PRO A 201 0.14 -15.81 7.61
N GLY A 202 -0.74 -16.41 6.79
CA GLY A 202 -1.17 -15.88 5.50
C GLY A 202 -2.65 -15.55 5.50
N LEU A 203 -3.01 -14.43 4.90
CA LEU A 203 -4.38 -13.96 4.75
C LEU A 203 -4.62 -13.52 3.31
N VAL A 204 -5.78 -13.87 2.78
CA VAL A 204 -6.21 -13.43 1.45
C VAL A 204 -7.34 -12.43 1.61
N VAL A 205 -7.27 -11.33 0.87
CA VAL A 205 -8.27 -10.26 0.91
C VAL A 205 -8.53 -9.73 -0.50
N ASP A 206 -9.73 -9.22 -0.74
CA ASP A 206 -10.02 -8.48 -1.97
C ASP A 206 -9.20 -7.17 -1.98
N GLY A 207 -8.30 -7.04 -2.94
CA GLY A 207 -7.45 -5.86 -3.10
C GLY A 207 -8.19 -4.61 -3.59
N ASN A 208 -9.46 -4.71 -3.99
CA ASN A 208 -10.32 -3.58 -4.34
C ASN A 208 -11.11 -3.06 -3.13
N ASP A 209 -11.25 -3.87 -2.06
CA ASP A 209 -11.91 -3.48 -0.82
C ASP A 209 -10.92 -2.85 0.16
N ALA A 210 -10.87 -1.52 0.18
CA ALA A 210 -9.99 -0.77 1.07
C ALA A 210 -10.27 -1.03 2.56
N ILE A 211 -11.51 -1.36 2.92
CA ILE A 211 -11.91 -1.60 4.31
C ILE A 211 -11.41 -2.97 4.76
N ALA A 212 -11.56 -3.99 3.91
CA ALA A 212 -11.04 -5.32 4.19
C ALA A 212 -9.51 -5.30 4.31
N VAL A 213 -8.82 -4.64 3.36
CA VAL A 213 -7.36 -4.47 3.42
C VAL A 213 -6.94 -3.74 4.69
N TYR A 214 -7.60 -2.63 5.03
CA TYR A 214 -7.30 -1.86 6.24
C TYR A 214 -7.42 -2.71 7.51
N ARG A 215 -8.52 -3.44 7.69
CA ARG A 215 -8.74 -4.30 8.86
C ARG A 215 -7.65 -5.35 9.02
N VAL A 216 -7.38 -6.08 7.94
CA VAL A 216 -6.39 -7.17 7.94
C VAL A 216 -4.98 -6.63 8.18
N ALA A 217 -4.61 -5.53 7.51
CA ALA A 217 -3.31 -4.91 7.68
C ALA A 217 -3.12 -4.32 9.08
N HIS A 218 -4.14 -3.64 9.63
CA HIS A 218 -4.10 -3.06 10.98
C HIS A 218 -3.84 -4.13 12.03
N GLU A 219 -4.56 -5.25 11.98
CA GLU A 219 -4.36 -6.35 12.94
C GLU A 219 -2.98 -7.01 12.76
N ALA A 220 -2.54 -7.24 11.52
CA ALA A 220 -1.24 -7.81 11.24
C ALA A 220 -0.10 -6.91 11.77
N ILE A 221 -0.19 -5.59 11.55
CA ILE A 221 0.77 -4.60 12.03
C ILE A 221 0.81 -4.57 13.56
N LYS A 222 -0.35 -4.52 14.21
CA LYS A 222 -0.46 -4.57 15.67
C LYS A 222 0.24 -5.81 16.25
N ARG A 223 -0.01 -6.98 15.67
CA ARG A 223 0.62 -8.24 16.08
C ARG A 223 2.13 -8.24 15.82
N ALA A 224 2.58 -7.71 14.68
CA ALA A 224 4.00 -7.61 14.38
C ALA A 224 4.74 -6.74 15.39
N ARG A 225 4.19 -5.57 15.78
CA ARG A 225 4.74 -4.71 16.84
C ARG A 225 4.82 -5.42 18.19
N GLN A 226 3.86 -6.28 18.51
CA GLN A 226 3.82 -7.07 19.73
C GLN A 226 4.78 -8.28 19.73
N GLY A 227 5.58 -8.45 18.66
CA GLY A 227 6.57 -9.53 18.57
C GLY A 227 6.01 -10.89 18.18
N TYR A 228 4.75 -10.97 17.69
CA TYR A 228 4.19 -12.23 17.19
C TYR A 228 4.82 -12.70 15.87
N GLY A 229 5.66 -11.89 15.27
CA GLY A 229 6.37 -12.21 14.03
C GLY A 229 5.67 -11.65 12.78
N PRO A 230 6.15 -12.07 11.59
CA PRO A 230 5.66 -11.55 10.32
C PRO A 230 4.29 -12.08 9.95
N ALA A 231 3.65 -11.39 8.99
CA ALA A 231 2.43 -11.86 8.33
C ALA A 231 2.52 -11.61 6.82
N LEU A 232 1.82 -12.46 6.05
CA LEU A 232 1.68 -12.33 4.61
C LEU A 232 0.22 -12.04 4.27
N ILE A 233 -0.03 -10.92 3.59
CA ILE A 233 -1.35 -10.53 3.10
C ILE A 233 -1.32 -10.58 1.58
N GLU A 234 -2.09 -11.46 0.99
CA GLU A 234 -2.33 -11.51 -0.45
C GLU A 234 -3.55 -10.66 -0.80
N CYS A 235 -3.33 -9.51 -1.40
CA CYS A 235 -4.39 -8.66 -1.92
C CYS A 235 -4.72 -9.09 -3.36
N ARG A 236 -5.81 -9.84 -3.53
CA ARG A 236 -6.26 -10.32 -4.84
C ARG A 236 -7.05 -9.23 -5.54
N ARG A 237 -6.62 -8.88 -6.73
CA ARG A 237 -7.29 -7.88 -7.55
C ARG A 237 -7.68 -8.46 -8.91
N GLU A 238 -8.94 -8.32 -9.27
CA GLU A 238 -9.36 -8.62 -10.63
C GLU A 238 -8.91 -7.52 -11.59
N ARG A 239 -8.35 -7.92 -12.72
CA ARG A 239 -8.15 -6.99 -13.83
C ARG A 239 -9.50 -6.59 -14.40
N GLY A 240 -10.10 -5.52 -13.93
CA GLY A 240 -11.01 -4.75 -14.78
C GLY A 240 -10.25 -4.37 -16.06
N HIS A 241 -10.91 -4.33 -17.21
CA HIS A 241 -10.32 -4.10 -18.54
C HIS A 241 -9.64 -2.71 -18.65
N SER A 242 -8.61 -2.46 -17.83
CA SER A 242 -7.92 -1.17 -17.68
C SER A 242 -7.13 -0.73 -18.91
N ARG A 243 -7.00 -1.55 -19.95
CA ARG A 243 -6.42 -1.13 -21.24
C ARG A 243 -7.28 -0.09 -22.00
N ARG A 244 -8.55 0.10 -21.61
CA ARG A 244 -9.44 1.15 -22.16
C ARG A 244 -9.61 2.37 -21.24
N ALA A 245 -9.01 2.41 -20.06
CA ALA A 245 -9.09 3.56 -19.16
C ALA A 245 -8.39 4.83 -19.70
N ALA A 246 -7.64 4.74 -20.78
CA ALA A 246 -7.15 5.93 -21.49
C ALA A 246 -8.28 6.83 -22.01
N ASN A 247 -9.51 6.33 -22.14
CA ASN A 247 -10.70 7.06 -22.60
C ASN A 247 -11.74 7.32 -21.50
N GLY A 248 -11.37 7.24 -20.21
CA GLY A 248 -12.20 7.73 -19.12
C GLY A 248 -13.45 6.89 -18.76
N ARG A 249 -13.65 5.71 -19.35
CA ARG A 249 -14.75 4.79 -19.00
C ARG A 249 -14.18 3.49 -18.47
N SER A 250 -13.91 3.46 -17.15
CA SER A 250 -13.66 2.23 -16.40
C SER A 250 -14.98 1.47 -16.23
N ASN A 251 -14.94 0.14 -16.37
CA ASN A 251 -16.05 -0.72 -15.96
C ASN A 251 -16.20 -0.55 -14.43
N SER A 252 -17.27 0.12 -13.98
CA SER A 252 -17.45 0.67 -12.64
C SER A 252 -17.41 -0.36 -11.50
N ALA A 253 -17.62 -1.64 -11.79
CA ALA A 253 -17.73 -2.69 -10.77
C ALA A 253 -16.39 -3.09 -10.09
N ALA A 254 -15.24 -2.74 -10.66
CA ALA A 254 -13.92 -3.11 -10.13
C ALA A 254 -13.06 -1.91 -9.72
N ASP A 255 -13.62 -0.70 -9.70
CA ASP A 255 -12.87 0.49 -9.30
C ASP A 255 -12.93 0.70 -7.77
N PRO A 256 -11.77 0.71 -7.07
CA PRO A 256 -11.72 0.83 -5.62
C PRO A 256 -12.40 2.08 -5.05
N LEU A 257 -12.32 3.20 -5.78
CA LEU A 257 -12.99 4.44 -5.34
C LEU A 257 -14.50 4.32 -5.45
N THR A 258 -15.00 3.79 -6.56
CA THR A 258 -16.44 3.57 -6.74
C THR A 258 -16.99 2.59 -5.69
N PHE A 259 -16.26 1.53 -5.40
CA PHE A 259 -16.62 0.59 -4.33
C PHE A 259 -16.72 1.29 -2.98
N MET A 260 -15.72 2.10 -2.63
CA MET A 260 -15.71 2.84 -1.37
C MET A 260 -16.82 3.90 -1.29
N GLU A 261 -17.14 4.58 -2.41
CA GLU A 261 -18.26 5.53 -2.49
C GLU A 261 -19.59 4.84 -2.20
N GLN A 262 -19.86 3.72 -2.87
CA GLN A 262 -21.08 2.92 -2.64
C GLN A 262 -21.17 2.43 -1.19
N PHE A 263 -20.07 2.00 -0.61
CA PHE A 263 -20.05 1.59 0.79
C PHE A 263 -20.38 2.76 1.73
N LEU A 264 -19.78 3.94 1.54
CA LEU A 264 -20.04 5.12 2.34
C LEU A 264 -21.49 5.59 2.21
N GLU A 265 -22.06 5.49 1.01
CA GLU A 265 -23.46 5.80 0.74
C GLU A 265 -24.38 4.83 1.52
N ALA A 266 -24.13 3.55 1.45
CA ALA A 266 -24.88 2.54 2.20
C ALA A 266 -24.79 2.72 3.73
N GLN A 267 -23.70 3.30 4.23
CA GLN A 267 -23.53 3.65 5.65
C GLN A 267 -24.12 5.02 6.04
N GLY A 268 -24.71 5.77 5.11
CA GLY A 268 -25.20 7.12 5.36
C GLY A 268 -24.09 8.13 5.66
N LEU A 269 -22.86 7.86 5.23
CA LEU A 269 -21.66 8.69 5.44
C LEU A 269 -21.27 9.50 4.21
N TRP A 270 -21.94 9.24 3.10
CA TRP A 270 -21.68 9.90 1.82
C TRP A 270 -22.44 11.20 1.69
N ALA A 271 -21.71 12.26 1.33
CA ALA A 271 -22.30 13.52 0.91
C ALA A 271 -21.61 13.97 -0.38
N GLY A 272 -22.36 14.11 -1.46
CA GLY A 272 -21.82 14.55 -2.76
C GLY A 272 -21.09 15.89 -2.68
N GLU A 273 -21.54 16.80 -1.81
CA GLU A 273 -20.87 18.07 -1.53
C GLU A 273 -19.48 17.86 -0.94
N TRP A 274 -19.31 16.94 0.00
CA TRP A 274 -18.01 16.63 0.58
C TRP A 274 -17.02 16.13 -0.47
N LYS A 275 -17.44 15.30 -1.43
CA LYS A 275 -16.59 14.89 -2.56
C LYS A 275 -16.16 16.10 -3.39
N LYS A 276 -17.07 17.02 -3.68
CA LYS A 276 -16.76 18.24 -4.45
C LYS A 276 -15.72 19.11 -3.72
N GLU A 277 -15.90 19.29 -2.41
CA GLU A 277 -14.94 20.02 -1.57
C GLU A 277 -13.55 19.39 -1.61
N LEU A 278 -13.45 18.07 -1.46
CA LEU A 278 -12.17 17.35 -1.56
C LEU A 278 -11.53 17.50 -2.94
N VAL A 279 -12.31 17.37 -4.00
CA VAL A 279 -11.82 17.52 -5.37
C VAL A 279 -11.29 18.93 -5.62
N GLU A 280 -11.99 19.95 -5.14
CA GLU A 280 -11.55 21.35 -5.27
C GLU A 280 -10.28 21.60 -4.45
N GLN A 281 -10.24 21.16 -3.19
CA GLN A 281 -9.09 21.30 -2.30
C GLN A 281 -7.84 20.64 -2.89
N TYR A 282 -7.95 19.35 -3.29
CA TYR A 282 -6.81 18.62 -3.84
C TYR A 282 -6.40 19.14 -5.21
N GLY A 283 -7.36 19.61 -6.02
CA GLY A 283 -7.08 20.27 -7.30
C GLY A 283 -6.22 21.51 -7.13
N LYS A 284 -6.53 22.37 -6.16
CA LYS A 284 -5.74 23.56 -5.82
C LYS A 284 -4.34 23.16 -5.33
N GLU A 285 -4.25 22.21 -4.38
CA GLU A 285 -2.97 21.73 -3.84
C GLU A 285 -2.03 21.18 -4.94
N ILE A 286 -2.61 20.39 -5.86
CA ILE A 286 -1.85 19.81 -6.99
C ILE A 286 -1.38 20.90 -7.95
N ALA A 287 -2.25 21.86 -8.30
CA ALA A 287 -1.90 22.95 -9.21
C ALA A 287 -0.79 23.85 -8.64
N GLU A 288 -0.88 24.19 -7.35
CA GLU A 288 0.15 24.97 -6.65
C GLU A 288 1.50 24.23 -6.61
N ALA A 289 1.47 22.93 -6.29
CA ALA A 289 2.67 22.11 -6.24
C ALA A 289 3.37 22.02 -7.62
N LEU A 290 2.60 21.80 -8.67
CA LEU A 290 3.12 21.77 -10.04
C LEU A 290 3.67 23.14 -10.47
N GLY A 291 2.98 24.23 -10.13
CA GLY A 291 3.42 25.60 -10.42
C GLY A 291 4.77 25.93 -9.77
N LYS A 292 5.03 25.44 -8.55
CA LYS A 292 6.31 25.60 -7.86
C LYS A 292 7.46 24.84 -8.54
N VAL A 293 7.16 23.68 -9.12
CA VAL A 293 8.19 22.82 -9.75
C VAL A 293 8.52 23.30 -11.16
N ILE A 294 7.50 23.76 -11.92
CA ILE A 294 7.69 24.27 -13.29
C ILE A 294 8.45 25.60 -13.30
N LYS A 295 8.20 26.49 -12.33
CA LYS A 295 8.90 27.78 -12.21
C LYS A 295 10.38 27.65 -11.82
N LYS A 296 10.80 26.50 -11.26
CA LYS A 296 12.20 26.25 -10.87
C LYS A 296 13.04 25.59 -11.99
N ARG A 297 12.45 25.35 -13.14
CA ARG A 297 13.12 24.89 -14.37
C ARG A 297 13.42 26.03 -15.31
#